data_83292fa3a9ce617da2a546833a484460
#
_entry.id   83292fa3a9ce617da2a546833a484460
#
_cell.length_a   1.000
_cell.length_b   1.000
_cell.length_c   1.000
_cell.angle_alpha   90.00
_cell.angle_beta   90.00
_cell.angle_gamma   90.00
#
_symmetry.space_group_name_H-M   'P 1'
#
loop_
_entity.id
_entity.type
_entity.pdbx_description
1 polymer ?
#
loop_
_entity_poly.entity_id
_entity_poly.type
_entity_poly.pdbx_seq_one_letter_code
_entity_poly.pdbx_strand_id
1 'polypeptide(L)'
;MADKPVLSDPITLRVPIDILEDIEKIAEASERSRSWVIVRALKYYLMAEGNDVLQILKGEEQIANGESMDAEEFFVELLDEHKDAAE
;
A
#
# COMPACT_ATOMS: atom_id res chain seq x y z
N MET A 1 6.31 14.79 21.32
CA MET A 1 6.66 14.42 21.20
C MET A 1 6.86 13.86 20.16
N ALA A 2 7.17 13.80 19.75
CA ALA A 2 7.37 13.46 18.84
C ALA A 2 7.55 12.43 18.49
N ASP A 3 7.22 12.16 18.05
CA ASP A 3 7.17 11.06 17.88
C ASP A 3 7.77 10.65 16.72
N LYS A 4 8.86 10.15 16.64
CA LYS A 4 9.41 9.55 15.55
C LYS A 4 8.79 8.26 15.34
N PRO A 5 8.37 7.92 14.14
CA PRO A 5 7.79 6.61 13.87
C PRO A 5 8.87 5.55 14.05
N VAL A 6 8.44 4.39 14.46
CA VAL A 6 9.35 3.26 14.58
C VAL A 6 9.45 2.63 13.21
N LEU A 7 10.64 2.54 12.68
CA LEU A 7 10.81 2.03 11.34
C LEU A 7 11.04 0.53 11.33
N SER A 8 10.57 -0.10 10.29
CA SER A 8 10.79 -1.52 10.14
C SER A 8 12.22 -1.76 9.67
N ASP A 9 12.60 -3.03 9.61
CA ASP A 9 13.82 -3.39 8.94
C ASP A 9 13.65 -3.01 7.47
N PRO A 10 14.73 -2.83 6.75
CA PRO A 10 14.61 -2.48 5.35
C PRO A 10 13.87 -3.55 4.56
N ILE A 11 13.06 -3.13 3.64
CA ILE A 11 12.40 -4.07 2.75
C ILE A 11 12.85 -3.76 1.35
N THR A 12 12.86 -4.77 0.51
CA THR A 12 13.30 -4.60 -0.85
C THR A 12 12.13 -4.80 -1.77
N LEU A 13 12.01 -3.94 -2.75
CA LEU A 13 10.94 -4.11 -3.72
C LEU A 13 11.40 -3.56 -5.06
N ARG A 14 10.76 -4.03 -6.10
CA ARG A 14 11.05 -3.54 -7.43
C ARG A 14 9.89 -2.68 -7.89
N VAL A 15 10.21 -1.59 -8.51
CA VAL A 15 9.21 -0.63 -8.96
C VAL A 15 9.34 -0.51 -10.46
N PRO A 16 8.23 -0.50 -11.17
CA PRO A 16 8.32 -0.29 -12.63
C PRO A 16 9.09 0.97 -12.94
N ILE A 17 9.85 0.92 -14.00
CA ILE A 17 10.76 2.00 -14.32
C ILE A 17 10.05 3.34 -14.49
N ASP A 18 8.94 3.35 -15.19
CA ASP A 18 8.23 4.60 -15.42
C ASP A 18 7.70 5.19 -14.11
N ILE A 19 7.26 4.35 -13.20
CA ILE A 19 6.79 4.84 -11.92
C ILE A 19 7.95 5.37 -11.10
N LEU A 20 9.07 4.67 -11.13
CA LEU A 20 10.22 5.11 -10.39
C LEU A 20 10.73 6.45 -10.92
N GLU A 21 10.71 6.65 -12.22
CA GLU A 21 11.15 7.91 -12.79
C GLU A 21 10.29 9.06 -12.30
N ASP A 22 8.99 8.85 -12.24
CA ASP A 22 8.10 9.89 -11.75
C ASP A 22 8.34 10.16 -10.28
N ILE A 23 8.56 9.11 -9.52
CA ILE A 23 8.86 9.28 -8.09
C ILE A 23 10.12 10.10 -7.92
N GLU A 24 11.13 9.82 -8.73
CA GLU A 24 12.39 10.55 -8.60
C GLU A 24 12.23 12.01 -8.99
N LYS A 25 11.40 12.29 -9.98
CA LYS A 25 11.15 13.67 -10.36
C LYS A 25 10.45 14.42 -9.24
N ILE A 26 9.48 13.77 -8.61
CA ILE A 26 8.77 14.40 -7.52
C ILE A 26 9.70 14.61 -6.34
N ALA A 27 10.54 13.64 -6.07
CA ALA A 27 11.47 13.75 -4.95
C ALA A 27 12.41 14.93 -5.16
N GLU A 28 12.90 15.06 -6.37
CA GLU A 28 13.82 16.14 -6.65
C GLU A 28 13.12 17.49 -6.54
N ALA A 29 11.94 17.61 -7.09
CA ALA A 29 11.20 18.86 -7.04
C ALA A 29 10.85 19.23 -5.61
N SER A 30 10.62 18.23 -4.77
CA SER A 30 10.25 18.48 -3.39
C SER A 30 11.45 18.56 -2.47
N GLU A 31 12.64 18.32 -3.01
CA GLU A 31 13.84 18.30 -2.21
C GLU A 31 13.73 17.27 -1.10
N ARG A 32 13.20 16.09 -1.44
CA ARG A 32 13.08 14.99 -0.52
C ARG A 32 13.70 13.77 -1.13
N SER A 33 13.91 12.74 -0.32
CA SER A 33 14.46 11.51 -0.85
C SER A 33 13.36 10.75 -1.55
N ARG A 34 13.76 9.86 -2.43
CA ARG A 34 12.76 9.04 -3.10
C ARG A 34 12.09 8.10 -2.09
N SER A 35 12.82 7.69 -1.04
CA SER A 35 12.18 6.88 0.01
C SER A 35 11.07 7.64 0.70
N TRP A 36 11.27 8.92 0.91
CA TRP A 36 10.26 9.75 1.52
C TRP A 36 9.00 9.78 0.67
N VAL A 37 9.17 9.91 -0.65
CA VAL A 37 8.03 9.96 -1.55
C VAL A 37 7.31 8.62 -1.55
N ILE A 38 8.07 7.53 -1.57
CA ILE A 38 7.47 6.21 -1.58
C ILE A 38 6.67 5.96 -0.31
N VAL A 39 7.23 6.30 0.84
CA VAL A 39 6.52 6.08 2.08
C VAL A 39 5.26 6.94 2.13
N ARG A 40 5.35 8.15 1.61
CA ARG A 40 4.19 9.01 1.59
C ARG A 40 3.11 8.43 0.70
N ALA A 41 3.50 7.85 -0.44
CA ALA A 41 2.54 7.21 -1.32
C ALA A 41 1.88 6.01 -0.63
N LEU A 42 2.65 5.27 0.14
CA LEU A 42 2.09 4.14 0.87
C LEU A 42 1.06 4.62 1.89
N LYS A 43 1.34 5.72 2.55
CA LYS A 43 0.39 6.25 3.50
C LYS A 43 -0.92 6.65 2.83
N TYR A 44 -0.81 7.27 1.67
CA TYR A 44 -2.01 7.66 0.95
C TYR A 44 -2.81 6.43 0.51
N TYR A 45 -2.11 5.40 0.06
CA TYR A 45 -2.79 4.19 -0.33
C TYR A 45 -3.57 3.60 0.85
N LEU A 46 -2.95 3.59 2.03
CA LEU A 46 -3.59 3.02 3.20
C LEU A 46 -4.76 3.86 3.69
N MET A 47 -4.75 5.15 3.37
CA MET A 47 -5.85 6.00 3.76
C MET A 47 -7.02 5.87 2.80
N ALA A 48 -6.80 5.26 1.67
CA ALA A 48 -7.85 5.13 0.67
C ALA A 48 -8.14 3.65 0.44
N GLU A 49 -7.65 3.12 -0.65
CA GLU A 49 -7.96 1.75 -1.02
C GLU A 49 -7.53 0.75 0.03
N GLY A 50 -6.35 0.95 0.58
CA GLY A 50 -5.86 0.04 1.61
C GLY A 50 -6.74 0.00 2.83
N ASN A 51 -7.29 1.15 3.17
CA ASN A 51 -8.19 1.21 4.31
C ASN A 51 -9.43 0.38 4.04
N ASP A 52 -9.94 0.42 2.82
CA ASP A 52 -11.12 -0.36 2.47
C ASP A 52 -10.84 -1.86 2.64
N VAL A 53 -9.66 -2.29 2.22
CA VAL A 53 -9.29 -3.68 2.36
C VAL A 53 -9.20 -4.07 3.83
N LEU A 54 -8.59 -3.21 4.62
CA LEU A 54 -8.45 -3.50 6.05
C LEU A 54 -9.80 -3.57 6.74
N GLN A 55 -10.74 -2.71 6.32
CA GLN A 55 -12.07 -2.74 6.90
C GLN A 55 -12.80 -4.04 6.56
N ILE A 56 -12.61 -4.53 5.35
CA ILE A 56 -13.22 -5.77 4.95
C ILE A 56 -12.66 -6.92 5.78
N LEU A 57 -11.37 -6.96 5.98
CA LEU A 57 -10.76 -8.00 6.77
C LEU A 57 -11.25 -7.96 8.20
N LYS A 58 -11.41 -6.76 8.74
CA LYS A 58 -11.89 -6.62 10.08
C LYS A 58 -13.34 -7.08 10.17
N GLY A 59 -14.13 -6.73 9.19
CA GLY A 59 -15.51 -7.14 9.17
C GLY A 59 -15.65 -8.64 9.10
N GLU A 60 -14.81 -9.28 8.32
CA GLU A 60 -14.86 -10.71 8.22
C GLU A 60 -14.55 -11.35 9.56
N GLU A 61 -13.59 -10.78 10.25
CA GLU A 61 -13.25 -11.28 11.53
C GLU A 61 -14.42 -11.19 12.47
N GLN A 62 -15.14 -10.10 12.40
CA GLN A 62 -16.24 -9.90 13.27
C GLN A 62 -17.42 -10.78 12.91
N ILE A 63 -17.66 -11.03 11.67
CA ILE A 63 -18.75 -11.81 11.38
C ILE A 63 -18.37 -13.14 11.19
N ALA A 64 -17.51 -13.63 11.75
CA ALA A 64 -17.02 -14.90 11.59
C ALA A 64 -17.96 -15.84 11.08
N ASN A 65 -19.03 -15.65 10.92
CA ASN A 65 -19.83 -16.65 10.50
C ASN A 65 -20.33 -16.29 9.31
N GLY A 66 -20.00 -15.50 8.89
CA GLY A 66 -20.23 -15.14 7.92
C GLY A 66 -20.87 -15.24 6.88
N GLU A 67 -21.12 -14.72 6.23
CA GLU A 67 -21.70 -14.84 5.33
C GLU A 67 -21.36 -13.92 4.51
N SER A 68 -21.03 -13.52 3.97
CA SER A 68 -20.78 -12.53 3.29
C SER A 68 -19.78 -12.66 2.32
N MET A 69 -19.42 -11.91 1.61
CA MET A 69 -18.56 -12.03 0.71
C MET A 69 -17.34 -12.50 1.16
N ASP A 70 -16.69 -13.10 0.43
CA ASP A 70 -15.51 -13.64 0.79
C ASP A 70 -14.47 -12.60 0.69
N ALA A 71 -13.98 -12.16 1.74
CA ALA A 71 -12.91 -11.19 1.74
C ALA A 71 -11.67 -11.75 1.09
N GLU A 72 -11.50 -13.03 1.20
CA GLU A 72 -10.37 -13.68 0.61
C GLU A 72 -10.42 -13.58 -0.89
N GLU A 73 -11.58 -13.80 -1.44
CA GLU A 73 -11.78 -13.71 -2.85
C GLU A 73 -11.52 -12.30 -3.32
N PHE A 74 -12.01 -11.33 -2.59
CA PHE A 74 -11.80 -9.95 -2.92
C PHE A 74 -10.31 -9.61 -2.89
N PHE A 75 -9.64 -10.13 -1.91
CA PHE A 75 -8.22 -9.88 -1.74
C PHE A 75 -7.44 -10.48 -2.89
N VAL A 76 -7.79 -11.66 -3.30
CA VAL A 76 -7.11 -12.33 -4.39
C VAL A 76 -7.30 -11.56 -5.69
N GLU A 77 -8.48 -11.02 -5.91
CA GLU A 77 -8.71 -10.24 -7.09
C GLU A 77 -7.86 -8.99 -7.10
N LEU A 78 -7.73 -8.36 -5.95
CA LEU A 78 -6.89 -7.19 -5.85
C LEU A 78 -5.46 -7.52 -6.17
N LEU A 79 -4.97 -8.61 -5.64
CA LEU A 79 -3.60 -9.01 -5.87
C LEU A 79 -3.36 -9.36 -7.32
N ASP A 80 -4.34 -9.95 -7.97
CA ASP A 80 -4.21 -10.28 -9.37
C ASP A 80 -4.09 -9.03 -10.20
N GLU A 81 -4.86 -8.03 -9.91
CA GLU A 81 -4.77 -6.80 -10.64
C GLU A 81 -3.42 -6.16 -10.47
N HIS A 82 -2.93 -6.16 -9.24
CA HIS A 82 -1.68 -5.54 -8.98
C HIS A 82 -0.51 -6.36 -9.47
N LYS A 83 -0.73 -7.64 -9.60
CA LYS A 83 0.32 -8.50 -10.06
C LYS A 83 0.71 -8.15 -11.47
N ASP A 84 -0.24 -7.89 -12.32
CA ASP A 84 0.07 -7.50 -13.67
C ASP A 84 0.85 -6.21 -13.69
N ALA A 85 0.50 -5.31 -12.85
CA ALA A 85 1.17 -4.04 -12.83
C ALA A 85 2.60 -4.18 -12.32
N ALA A 86 2.82 -5.14 -11.49
CA ALA A 86 4.13 -5.28 -10.90
C ALA A 86 5.09 -5.95 -11.84
N GLU A 87 4.60 -6.56 -12.85
CA GLU A 87 5.51 -7.17 -13.71
C GLU A 87 5.99 -6.23 -14.68
#